data_f286768cc6c3d4070acc7a6665f42b22
#
_entry.id   f286768cc6c3d4070acc7a6665f42b22
#
_cell.length_a   1.000
_cell.length_b   1.000
_cell.length_c   1.000
_cell.angle_alpha   90.00
_cell.angle_beta   90.00
_cell.angle_gamma   90.00
#
_symmetry.space_group_name_H-M   'P 1'
#
loop_
_entity.id
_entity.type
_entity.pdbx_description
1 polymer ?
#
loop_
_entity_poly.entity_id
_entity_poly.type
_entity_poly.pdbx_seq_one_letter_code
_entity_poly.pdbx_strand_id
1 'polypeptide(L)'
;MVGPKIVTRLRDGCVIPAHPLALTPDNKLDEPCQRALTRYYLAAGAGGLAIGVHTTQFAIHDPKTGLYKPVLELAIETAEQFVTSGKVEPPIMIAGLIGDTAQALREAKLAVDLGYHLGLLSLTALRGRSVDDLIDHARQVAEVIPIMGFYLQSTISRMVLPKEFWARLVEIPRVRAIKIAPFNRYQTLDVLEAVAESGRQGQIALYTGNDDNIIVDLATPYVFHTEQGDVSLQVVGGLLGQWACWTRRAVEHLNVVKEIREANASIPPRLLTLASQMTLANKALFDADNSFAGCIPGISYVLKRQGLMRHVGTLDPADRLSPGQTEEIDRIIRDYPHLTDDEFVKQNRDDWLAA
;
A
#
# COMPACT_ATOMS: atom_id res chain seq x y z
N MET A 1 20.15 -8.79 -4.40
CA MET A 1 19.12 -9.20 -5.40
C MET A 1 17.94 -9.76 -4.64
N VAL A 2 16.73 -9.42 -5.04
CA VAL A 2 15.50 -10.01 -4.46
C VAL A 2 15.50 -11.50 -4.74
N GLY A 3 15.39 -12.32 -3.69
CA GLY A 3 15.40 -13.77 -3.83
C GLY A 3 14.22 -14.30 -4.65
N PRO A 4 14.36 -15.41 -5.37
CA PRO A 4 13.31 -15.97 -6.22
C PRO A 4 11.95 -16.13 -5.50
N LYS A 5 11.98 -16.55 -4.23
CA LYS A 5 10.76 -16.70 -3.41
C LYS A 5 9.97 -15.41 -3.24
N ILE A 6 10.64 -14.28 -3.05
CA ILE A 6 9.99 -12.96 -2.92
C ILE A 6 9.35 -12.56 -4.25
N VAL A 7 10.04 -12.78 -5.37
CA VAL A 7 9.49 -12.48 -6.71
C VAL A 7 8.25 -13.32 -6.99
N THR A 8 8.28 -14.62 -6.68
CA THR A 8 7.12 -15.51 -6.84
C THR A 8 5.95 -15.02 -6.00
N ARG A 9 6.15 -14.78 -4.70
CA ARG A 9 5.08 -14.29 -3.80
C ARG A 9 4.51 -12.93 -4.23
N LEU A 10 5.36 -12.03 -4.74
CA LEU A 10 4.92 -10.76 -5.29
C LEU A 10 3.99 -10.97 -6.49
N ARG A 11 4.28 -11.94 -7.35
CA ARG A 11 3.46 -12.28 -8.52
C ARG A 11 2.21 -13.07 -8.18
N ASP A 12 2.26 -13.91 -7.16
CA ASP A 12 1.07 -14.62 -6.65
C ASP A 12 0.07 -13.68 -5.99
N GLY A 13 0.53 -12.47 -5.65
CA GLY A 13 -0.27 -11.42 -5.06
C GLY A 13 -0.56 -11.62 -3.59
N CYS A 14 -0.58 -10.53 -2.85
CA CYS A 14 -0.87 -10.54 -1.42
C CYS A 14 -1.47 -9.22 -0.95
N VAL A 15 -1.95 -9.22 0.29
CA VAL A 15 -2.34 -8.02 1.01
C VAL A 15 -1.08 -7.35 1.55
N ILE A 16 -0.91 -6.07 1.22
CA ILE A 16 0.19 -5.23 1.71
C ILE A 16 -0.42 -3.99 2.36
N PRO A 17 -0.56 -3.95 3.70
CA PRO A 17 -0.96 -2.73 4.38
C PRO A 17 0.06 -1.62 4.15
N ALA A 18 -0.42 -0.42 3.84
CA ALA A 18 0.40 0.79 3.90
C ALA A 18 0.52 1.17 5.38
N HIS A 19 1.68 0.89 5.98
CA HIS A 19 1.87 0.90 7.44
C HIS A 19 1.74 2.31 8.02
N PRO A 20 0.80 2.58 8.94
CA PRO A 20 0.65 3.87 9.58
C PRO A 20 1.77 4.16 10.59
N LEU A 21 1.95 5.44 10.89
CA LEU A 21 2.85 5.91 11.92
C LEU A 21 2.11 6.08 13.25
N ALA A 22 2.55 5.37 14.27
CA ALA A 22 2.06 5.55 15.63
C ALA A 22 2.85 6.66 16.35
N LEU A 23 2.14 7.69 16.80
CA LEU A 23 2.74 8.84 17.49
C LEU A 23 2.19 8.98 18.89
N THR A 24 3.04 9.48 19.79
CA THR A 24 2.65 9.99 21.12
C THR A 24 2.03 11.39 20.99
N PRO A 25 1.34 11.92 22.02
CA PRO A 25 0.79 13.28 21.97
C PRO A 25 1.82 14.39 21.73
N ASP A 26 3.10 14.14 22.00
CA ASP A 26 4.21 15.06 21.77
C ASP A 26 4.96 14.78 20.44
N ASN A 27 4.27 14.10 19.49
CA ASN A 27 4.74 13.77 18.14
C ASN A 27 6.04 12.95 18.09
N LYS A 28 6.29 12.13 19.11
CA LYS A 28 7.37 11.14 19.06
C LYS A 28 6.84 9.79 18.62
N LEU A 29 7.72 8.92 18.15
CA LEU A 29 7.38 7.54 17.80
C LEU A 29 6.86 6.80 19.05
N ASP A 30 5.64 6.26 18.97
CA ASP A 30 5.09 5.33 19.97
C ASP A 30 5.53 3.91 19.60
N GLU A 31 6.75 3.54 19.98
CA GLU A 31 7.35 2.24 19.62
C GLU A 31 6.48 1.03 20.00
N PRO A 32 5.89 0.94 21.21
CA PRO A 32 5.02 -0.19 21.53
C PRO A 32 3.83 -0.32 20.57
N CYS A 33 3.17 0.78 20.23
CA CYS A 33 2.07 0.77 19.27
C CYS A 33 2.57 0.47 17.84
N GLN A 34 3.72 1.02 17.43
CA GLN A 34 4.30 0.76 16.13
C GLN A 34 4.67 -0.72 15.93
N ARG A 35 5.24 -1.36 16.96
CA ARG A 35 5.50 -2.81 16.98
C ARG A 35 4.20 -3.61 16.96
N ALA A 36 3.20 -3.21 17.74
CA ALA A 36 1.90 -3.88 17.77
C ALA A 36 1.22 -3.87 16.38
N LEU A 37 1.29 -2.77 15.65
CA LEU A 37 0.78 -2.68 14.28
C LEU A 37 1.48 -3.68 13.34
N THR A 38 2.81 -3.76 13.37
CA THR A 38 3.57 -4.73 12.57
C THR A 38 3.12 -6.17 12.89
N ARG A 39 2.99 -6.52 14.17
CA ARG A 39 2.54 -7.85 14.61
C ARG A 39 1.10 -8.14 14.18
N TYR A 40 0.21 -7.16 14.31
CA TYR A 40 -1.17 -7.27 13.86
C TYR A 40 -1.24 -7.60 12.37
N TYR A 41 -0.54 -6.87 11.52
CA TYR A 41 -0.55 -7.12 10.07
C TYR A 41 -0.06 -8.52 9.73
N LEU A 42 1.02 -8.97 10.35
CA LEU A 42 1.56 -10.30 10.13
C LEU A 42 0.62 -11.39 10.65
N ALA A 43 0.05 -11.22 11.84
CA ALA A 43 -0.94 -12.14 12.41
C ALA A 43 -2.23 -12.20 11.58
N ALA A 44 -2.63 -11.09 10.98
CA ALA A 44 -3.77 -11.01 10.06
C ALA A 44 -3.55 -11.76 8.74
N GLY A 45 -2.29 -12.10 8.40
CA GLY A 45 -1.92 -12.80 7.18
C GLY A 45 -1.45 -11.89 6.05
N ALA A 46 -1.05 -10.65 6.34
CA ALA A 46 -0.44 -9.78 5.34
C ALA A 46 0.81 -10.44 4.74
N GLY A 47 0.90 -10.48 3.42
CA GLY A 47 2.04 -11.06 2.71
C GLY A 47 3.20 -10.09 2.49
N GLY A 48 2.99 -8.80 2.76
CA GLY A 48 4.01 -7.77 2.72
C GLY A 48 3.65 -6.57 3.60
N LEU A 49 4.62 -5.71 3.84
CA LEU A 49 4.49 -4.46 4.60
C LEU A 49 5.14 -3.33 3.83
N ALA A 50 4.45 -2.20 3.68
CA ALA A 50 4.99 -1.00 3.04
C ALA A 50 5.18 0.11 4.09
N ILE A 51 6.42 0.48 4.37
CA ILE A 51 6.82 1.43 5.39
C ILE A 51 7.45 2.67 4.75
N GLY A 52 7.26 3.85 5.31
CA GLY A 52 7.74 5.11 4.72
C GLY A 52 6.88 5.59 3.56
N VAL A 53 5.64 5.14 3.49
CA VAL A 53 4.67 5.48 2.44
C VAL A 53 3.70 6.57 2.93
N HIS A 54 2.69 6.92 2.15
CA HIS A 54 1.75 8.00 2.48
C HIS A 54 1.16 7.89 3.90
N THR A 55 0.68 6.72 4.29
CA THR A 55 0.11 6.48 5.64
C THR A 55 1.14 6.52 6.76
N THR A 56 2.43 6.25 6.44
CA THR A 56 3.53 6.45 7.39
C THR A 56 3.90 7.94 7.53
N GLN A 57 3.23 8.79 6.74
CA GLN A 57 3.41 10.26 6.65
C GLN A 57 4.75 10.65 6.01
N PHE A 58 4.69 11.28 4.85
CA PHE A 58 5.89 11.69 4.13
C PHE A 58 6.80 12.65 4.91
N ALA A 59 6.28 13.33 5.93
CA ALA A 59 7.08 14.18 6.81
C ALA A 59 8.19 13.42 7.56
N ILE A 60 8.12 12.09 7.71
CA ILE A 60 9.21 11.30 8.33
C ILE A 60 10.51 11.33 7.51
N HIS A 61 10.42 11.59 6.20
CA HIS A 61 11.57 11.67 5.30
C HIS A 61 12.35 12.99 5.42
N ASP A 62 11.77 14.01 6.07
CA ASP A 62 12.51 15.23 6.40
C ASP A 62 13.59 14.89 7.45
N PRO A 63 14.87 15.17 7.18
CA PRO A 63 15.95 14.93 8.14
C PRO A 63 15.72 15.60 9.50
N LYS A 64 14.94 16.68 9.56
CA LYS A 64 14.60 17.38 10.82
C LYS A 64 13.66 16.54 11.70
N THR A 65 12.79 15.76 11.10
CA THR A 65 11.91 14.82 11.80
C THR A 65 12.70 13.64 12.33
N GLY A 66 13.67 13.14 11.55
CA GLY A 66 14.60 12.08 11.96
C GLY A 66 13.95 10.70 12.17
N LEU A 67 12.73 10.47 11.65
CA LEU A 67 11.96 9.26 11.92
C LEU A 67 12.06 8.19 10.82
N TYR A 68 12.53 8.54 9.62
CA TYR A 68 12.53 7.58 8.51
C TYR A 68 13.31 6.30 8.85
N LYS A 69 14.59 6.45 9.22
CA LYS A 69 15.44 5.30 9.58
C LYS A 69 14.88 4.53 10.79
N PRO A 70 14.58 5.15 11.94
CA PRO A 70 14.04 4.44 13.10
C PRO A 70 12.76 3.64 12.83
N VAL A 71 11.84 4.17 12.02
CA VAL A 71 10.58 3.47 11.70
C VAL A 71 10.83 2.27 10.78
N LEU A 72 11.75 2.38 9.81
CA LEU A 72 12.14 1.27 8.97
C LEU A 72 12.84 0.16 9.78
N GLU A 73 13.80 0.53 10.62
CA GLU A 73 14.52 -0.42 11.51
C GLU A 73 13.55 -1.16 12.42
N LEU A 74 12.65 -0.43 13.07
CA LEU A 74 11.67 -1.00 13.99
C LEU A 74 10.74 -2.01 13.30
N ALA A 75 10.31 -1.72 12.07
CA ALA A 75 9.44 -2.60 11.31
C ALA A 75 10.14 -3.91 10.89
N ILE A 76 11.39 -3.84 10.40
CA ILE A 76 12.22 -5.02 10.05
C ILE A 76 12.45 -5.88 11.30
N GLU A 77 12.98 -5.27 12.36
CA GLU A 77 13.28 -5.95 13.62
C GLU A 77 12.06 -6.69 14.16
N THR A 78 10.91 -6.00 14.20
CA THR A 78 9.67 -6.59 14.71
C THR A 78 9.16 -7.72 13.82
N ALA A 79 9.27 -7.57 12.50
CA ALA A 79 8.87 -8.60 11.56
C ALA A 79 9.75 -9.87 11.70
N GLU A 80 11.05 -9.70 11.81
CA GLU A 80 12.00 -10.82 12.00
C GLU A 80 11.74 -11.56 13.32
N GLN A 81 11.52 -10.84 14.42
CA GLN A 81 11.16 -11.42 15.72
C GLN A 81 9.87 -12.22 15.62
N PHE A 82 8.84 -11.67 14.96
CA PHE A 82 7.54 -12.32 14.84
C PHE A 82 7.62 -13.58 13.95
N VAL A 83 8.38 -13.53 12.85
CA VAL A 83 8.62 -14.67 11.96
C VAL A 83 9.39 -15.78 12.69
N THR A 84 10.42 -15.42 13.48
CA THR A 84 11.24 -16.39 14.24
C THR A 84 10.40 -17.14 15.28
N SER A 85 9.29 -16.57 15.73
CA SER A 85 8.33 -17.27 16.60
C SER A 85 7.63 -18.45 15.90
N GLY A 86 7.85 -18.65 14.58
CA GLY A 86 7.34 -19.75 13.79
C GLY A 86 5.86 -19.66 13.41
N LYS A 87 5.25 -18.49 13.57
CA LYS A 87 3.80 -18.29 13.36
C LYS A 87 3.43 -17.90 11.93
N VAL A 88 4.35 -17.29 11.17
CA VAL A 88 4.08 -16.74 9.83
C VAL A 88 5.28 -16.83 8.90
N GLU A 89 5.02 -16.79 7.59
CA GLU A 89 6.07 -16.64 6.57
C GLU A 89 6.65 -15.21 6.56
N PRO A 90 7.96 -15.03 6.23
CA PRO A 90 8.57 -13.70 6.14
C PRO A 90 7.82 -12.79 5.17
N PRO A 91 7.44 -11.57 5.55
CA PRO A 91 6.73 -10.64 4.68
C PRO A 91 7.63 -10.08 3.57
N ILE A 92 7.02 -9.60 2.49
CA ILE A 92 7.71 -8.75 1.50
C ILE A 92 7.85 -7.35 2.13
N MET A 93 9.10 -6.92 2.39
CA MET A 93 9.37 -5.60 2.97
C MET A 93 9.57 -4.56 1.86
N ILE A 94 8.79 -3.49 1.89
CA ILE A 94 8.78 -2.42 0.89
C ILE A 94 9.03 -1.09 1.58
N ALA A 95 10.09 -0.38 1.18
CA ALA A 95 10.38 0.96 1.67
C ALA A 95 9.82 2.03 0.74
N GLY A 96 9.12 3.01 1.26
CA GLY A 96 8.79 4.23 0.51
C GLY A 96 10.06 5.03 0.23
N LEU A 97 10.23 5.46 -1.02
CA LEU A 97 11.34 6.29 -1.47
C LEU A 97 10.78 7.58 -2.07
N ILE A 98 11.27 8.73 -1.60
CA ILE A 98 10.80 10.04 -2.05
C ILE A 98 11.96 11.00 -2.34
N GLY A 99 11.59 12.22 -2.70
CA GLY A 99 12.55 13.30 -2.88
C GLY A 99 13.14 13.38 -4.29
N ASP A 100 14.17 14.18 -4.44
CA ASP A 100 14.97 14.21 -5.64
C ASP A 100 15.82 12.94 -5.78
N THR A 101 16.54 12.81 -6.89
CA THR A 101 17.34 11.61 -7.16
C THR A 101 18.38 11.35 -6.07
N ALA A 102 19.00 12.40 -5.55
CA ALA A 102 20.02 12.27 -4.51
C ALA A 102 19.42 11.75 -3.19
N GLN A 103 18.25 12.24 -2.79
CA GLN A 103 17.53 11.75 -1.62
C GLN A 103 17.05 10.30 -1.84
N ALA A 104 16.38 10.01 -2.94
CA ALA A 104 15.87 8.68 -3.23
C ALA A 104 16.99 7.62 -3.26
N LEU A 105 18.18 7.97 -3.78
CA LEU A 105 19.35 7.08 -3.75
C LEU A 105 19.87 6.82 -2.33
N ARG A 106 19.88 7.84 -1.45
CA ARG A 106 20.26 7.66 -0.04
C ARG A 106 19.27 6.75 0.68
N GLU A 107 17.98 6.98 0.48
CA GLU A 107 16.91 6.16 1.06
C GLU A 107 16.93 4.73 0.53
N ALA A 108 17.16 4.54 -0.78
CA ALA A 108 17.29 3.22 -1.39
C ALA A 108 18.48 2.43 -0.81
N LYS A 109 19.64 3.06 -0.61
CA LYS A 109 20.80 2.43 0.04
C LYS A 109 20.49 2.01 1.46
N LEU A 110 19.88 2.90 2.25
CA LEU A 110 19.46 2.59 3.61
C LEU A 110 18.47 1.41 3.63
N ALA A 111 17.49 1.41 2.73
CA ALA A 111 16.52 0.31 2.64
C ALA A 111 17.21 -1.03 2.32
N VAL A 112 18.17 -1.04 1.41
CA VAL A 112 18.98 -2.25 1.11
C VAL A 112 19.77 -2.71 2.32
N ASP A 113 20.44 -1.79 3.01
CA ASP A 113 21.26 -2.08 4.20
C ASP A 113 20.41 -2.67 5.34
N LEU A 114 19.14 -2.25 5.44
CA LEU A 114 18.17 -2.76 6.41
C LEU A 114 17.47 -4.07 5.96
N GLY A 115 17.72 -4.56 4.75
CA GLY A 115 17.12 -5.80 4.26
C GLY A 115 15.75 -5.66 3.58
N TYR A 116 15.33 -4.45 3.19
CA TYR A 116 14.13 -4.24 2.38
C TYR A 116 14.29 -4.84 0.98
N HIS A 117 13.20 -5.39 0.46
CA HIS A 117 13.19 -6.11 -0.82
C HIS A 117 12.92 -5.19 -2.02
N LEU A 118 12.05 -4.19 -1.86
CA LEU A 118 11.65 -3.26 -2.91
C LEU A 118 11.57 -1.83 -2.37
N GLY A 119 11.77 -0.87 -3.29
CA GLY A 119 11.45 0.54 -3.07
C GLY A 119 10.15 0.92 -3.78
N LEU A 120 9.16 1.46 -3.05
CA LEU A 120 7.99 2.12 -3.63
C LEU A 120 8.37 3.55 -3.98
N LEU A 121 8.57 3.83 -5.28
CA LEU A 121 9.15 5.08 -5.74
C LEU A 121 8.08 6.14 -5.97
N SER A 122 8.06 7.20 -5.15
CA SER A 122 7.24 8.38 -5.34
C SER A 122 7.93 9.43 -6.20
N LEU A 123 7.24 9.92 -7.22
CA LEU A 123 7.75 10.95 -8.13
C LEU A 123 7.30 12.37 -7.77
N THR A 124 6.61 12.54 -6.64
CA THR A 124 5.97 13.81 -6.26
C THR A 124 6.93 15.00 -6.19
N ALA A 125 8.17 14.76 -5.76
CA ALA A 125 9.21 15.78 -5.71
C ALA A 125 9.72 16.25 -7.10
N LEU A 126 9.45 15.45 -8.13
CA LEU A 126 9.85 15.72 -9.52
C LEU A 126 8.69 16.31 -10.36
N ARG A 127 7.65 16.79 -9.70
CA ARG A 127 6.51 17.42 -10.38
C ARG A 127 6.96 18.53 -11.34
N GLY A 128 6.46 18.51 -12.57
CA GLY A 128 6.80 19.45 -13.62
C GLY A 128 8.09 19.13 -14.38
N ARG A 129 8.76 18.03 -14.05
CA ARG A 129 9.87 17.51 -14.83
C ARG A 129 9.37 16.77 -16.08
N SER A 130 10.25 16.63 -17.07
CA SER A 130 9.97 15.86 -18.29
C SER A 130 9.84 14.37 -18.00
N VAL A 131 9.22 13.62 -18.94
CA VAL A 131 9.19 12.15 -18.85
C VAL A 131 10.60 11.57 -18.84
N ASP A 132 11.54 12.17 -19.59
CA ASP A 132 12.95 11.74 -19.60
C ASP A 132 13.57 11.85 -18.20
N ASP A 133 13.39 12.98 -17.52
CA ASP A 133 13.90 13.16 -16.16
C ASP A 133 13.31 12.14 -15.18
N LEU A 134 12.00 11.85 -15.30
CA LEU A 134 11.32 10.87 -14.45
C LEU A 134 11.85 9.45 -14.67
N ILE A 135 12.09 9.08 -15.92
CA ILE A 135 12.62 7.75 -16.28
C ILE A 135 14.08 7.61 -15.85
N ASP A 136 14.89 8.65 -16.04
CA ASP A 136 16.28 8.63 -15.60
C ASP A 136 16.40 8.53 -14.08
N HIS A 137 15.54 9.23 -13.33
CA HIS A 137 15.42 9.09 -11.89
C HIS A 137 15.06 7.64 -11.50
N ALA A 138 14.01 7.07 -12.10
CA ALA A 138 13.58 5.71 -11.81
C ALA A 138 14.67 4.68 -12.14
N ARG A 139 15.40 4.86 -13.25
CA ARG A 139 16.50 3.98 -13.65
C ARG A 139 17.63 3.99 -12.62
N GLN A 140 18.07 5.18 -12.20
CA GLN A 140 19.14 5.32 -11.20
C GLN A 140 18.76 4.66 -9.86
N VAL A 141 17.53 4.87 -9.37
CA VAL A 141 17.06 4.21 -8.14
C VAL A 141 16.96 2.69 -8.32
N ALA A 142 16.49 2.23 -9.48
CA ALA A 142 16.41 0.81 -9.80
C ALA A 142 17.77 0.10 -9.83
N GLU A 143 18.87 0.80 -10.08
CA GLU A 143 20.23 0.24 -9.97
C GLU A 143 20.61 -0.12 -8.52
N VAL A 144 20.05 0.57 -7.53
CA VAL A 144 20.31 0.32 -6.11
C VAL A 144 19.37 -0.74 -5.56
N ILE A 145 18.07 -0.56 -5.70
CA ILE A 145 17.03 -1.46 -5.18
C ILE A 145 15.99 -1.75 -6.28
N PRO A 146 15.45 -2.98 -6.40
CA PRO A 146 14.32 -3.21 -7.29
C PRO A 146 13.14 -2.32 -6.89
N ILE A 147 12.45 -1.74 -7.86
CA ILE A 147 11.39 -0.78 -7.59
C ILE A 147 9.99 -1.33 -7.88
N MET A 148 9.05 -0.86 -7.10
CA MET A 148 7.62 -0.84 -7.40
C MET A 148 7.29 0.57 -7.88
N GLY A 149 6.84 0.71 -9.14
CA GLY A 149 6.32 1.97 -9.65
C GLY A 149 5.09 2.41 -8.84
N PHE A 150 4.87 3.71 -8.74
CA PHE A 150 3.77 4.23 -7.94
C PHE A 150 2.99 5.31 -8.69
N TYR A 151 1.76 5.01 -9.06
CA TYR A 151 0.83 6.03 -9.51
C TYR A 151 0.05 6.56 -8.31
N LEU A 152 0.55 7.60 -7.68
CA LEU A 152 -0.13 8.23 -6.55
C LEU A 152 -1.26 9.13 -7.06
N GLN A 153 -2.40 9.10 -6.37
CA GLN A 153 -3.59 9.92 -6.63
C GLN A 153 -3.22 11.39 -6.91
N SER A 154 -3.80 11.94 -7.97
CA SER A 154 -3.47 13.30 -8.45
C SER A 154 -3.84 14.41 -7.47
N THR A 155 -4.83 14.21 -6.60
CA THR A 155 -5.19 15.17 -5.53
C THR A 155 -4.04 15.33 -4.53
N ILE A 156 -3.30 14.25 -4.24
CA ILE A 156 -2.16 14.25 -3.32
C ILE A 156 -0.88 14.61 -4.06
N SER A 157 -0.58 13.92 -5.17
CA SER A 157 0.66 14.10 -5.93
C SER A 157 0.69 15.42 -6.72
N ARG A 158 -0.49 15.96 -7.05
CA ARG A 158 -0.68 17.05 -8.02
C ARG A 158 0.02 16.77 -9.36
N MET A 159 0.00 15.51 -9.78
CA MET A 159 0.74 15.02 -10.94
C MET A 159 -0.08 13.98 -11.67
N VAL A 160 -0.13 14.09 -13.00
CA VAL A 160 -0.68 13.06 -13.88
C VAL A 160 0.47 12.48 -14.69
N LEU A 161 0.62 11.16 -14.66
CA LEU A 161 1.65 10.45 -15.40
C LEU A 161 1.05 9.94 -16.71
N PRO A 162 1.56 10.35 -17.87
CA PRO A 162 1.03 9.93 -19.16
C PRO A 162 1.33 8.46 -19.45
N LYS A 163 0.57 7.82 -20.36
CA LYS A 163 0.82 6.42 -20.80
C LYS A 163 2.27 6.22 -21.27
N GLU A 164 2.87 7.20 -21.96
CA GLU A 164 4.28 7.19 -22.37
C GLU A 164 5.24 6.93 -21.21
N PHE A 165 5.00 7.56 -20.03
CA PHE A 165 5.82 7.31 -18.87
C PHE A 165 5.77 5.84 -18.43
N TRP A 166 4.57 5.25 -18.40
CA TRP A 166 4.39 3.86 -18.01
C TRP A 166 5.03 2.89 -19.01
N ALA A 167 4.84 3.14 -20.31
CA ALA A 167 5.48 2.35 -21.37
C ALA A 167 7.01 2.31 -21.21
N ARG A 168 7.62 3.44 -20.86
CA ARG A 168 9.08 3.54 -20.65
C ARG A 168 9.53 3.01 -19.27
N LEU A 169 8.72 3.18 -18.22
CA LEU A 169 9.03 2.65 -16.90
C LEU A 169 9.12 1.12 -16.92
N VAL A 170 8.19 0.46 -17.60
CA VAL A 170 8.15 -1.01 -17.68
C VAL A 170 9.34 -1.61 -18.43
N GLU A 171 10.05 -0.81 -19.25
CA GLU A 171 11.29 -1.22 -19.91
C GLU A 171 12.48 -1.39 -18.92
N ILE A 172 12.42 -0.75 -17.76
CA ILE A 172 13.51 -0.85 -16.76
C ILE A 172 13.53 -2.27 -16.18
N PRO A 173 14.63 -3.03 -16.33
CA PRO A 173 14.65 -4.46 -15.97
C PRO A 173 14.35 -4.75 -14.49
N ARG A 174 14.64 -3.81 -13.60
CA ARG A 174 14.43 -3.96 -12.15
C ARG A 174 13.12 -3.35 -11.63
N VAL A 175 12.22 -2.93 -12.50
CA VAL A 175 10.81 -2.73 -12.15
C VAL A 175 10.15 -4.09 -12.00
N ARG A 176 9.67 -4.40 -10.79
CA ARG A 176 9.11 -5.70 -10.41
C ARG A 176 7.62 -5.66 -10.12
N ALA A 177 7.09 -4.49 -9.84
CA ALA A 177 5.67 -4.29 -9.61
C ALA A 177 5.27 -2.85 -9.92
N ILE A 178 3.96 -2.61 -10.00
CA ILE A 178 3.39 -1.27 -10.06
C ILE A 178 2.21 -1.22 -9.09
N LYS A 179 2.23 -0.23 -8.18
CA LYS A 179 1.09 0.19 -7.38
C LYS A 179 0.27 1.21 -8.17
N ILE A 180 -0.97 0.84 -8.49
CA ILE A 180 -1.89 1.63 -9.32
C ILE A 180 -2.91 2.28 -8.40
N ALA A 181 -2.74 3.59 -8.12
CA ALA A 181 -3.54 4.33 -7.17
C ALA A 181 -3.98 5.74 -7.66
N PRO A 182 -4.34 5.93 -8.94
CA PRO A 182 -4.78 7.25 -9.41
C PRO A 182 -6.20 7.60 -8.99
N PHE A 183 -7.03 6.69 -8.52
CA PHE A 183 -8.46 6.81 -8.30
C PHE A 183 -9.20 7.29 -9.56
N ASN A 184 -8.71 6.83 -10.70
CA ASN A 184 -9.22 7.16 -12.03
C ASN A 184 -9.10 5.93 -12.94
N ARG A 185 -10.23 5.48 -13.50
CA ARG A 185 -10.27 4.26 -14.33
C ARG A 185 -9.47 4.39 -15.62
N TYR A 186 -9.51 5.55 -16.27
CA TYR A 186 -8.74 5.79 -17.51
C TYR A 186 -7.24 5.66 -17.24
N GLN A 187 -6.75 6.35 -16.20
CA GLN A 187 -5.34 6.32 -15.81
C GLN A 187 -4.91 4.92 -15.31
N THR A 188 -5.82 4.18 -14.69
CA THR A 188 -5.58 2.77 -14.32
C THR A 188 -5.37 1.93 -15.58
N LEU A 189 -6.20 2.10 -16.62
CA LEU A 189 -6.07 1.39 -17.88
C LEU A 189 -4.80 1.76 -18.65
N ASP A 190 -4.35 3.01 -18.60
CA ASP A 190 -3.07 3.42 -19.21
C ASP A 190 -1.88 2.61 -18.68
N VAL A 191 -1.87 2.35 -17.35
CA VAL A 191 -0.82 1.52 -16.71
C VAL A 191 -0.92 0.06 -17.17
N LEU A 192 -2.13 -0.50 -17.15
CA LEU A 192 -2.35 -1.89 -17.51
C LEU A 192 -1.99 -2.14 -18.98
N GLU A 193 -2.43 -1.27 -19.87
CA GLU A 193 -2.16 -1.35 -21.28
C GLU A 193 -0.65 -1.25 -21.57
N ALA A 194 0.08 -0.33 -20.91
CA ALA A 194 1.53 -0.23 -21.02
C ALA A 194 2.24 -1.54 -20.62
N VAL A 195 1.77 -2.22 -19.58
CA VAL A 195 2.31 -3.54 -19.17
C VAL A 195 1.95 -4.62 -20.20
N ALA A 196 0.73 -4.61 -20.74
CA ALA A 196 0.31 -5.57 -21.76
C ALA A 196 1.16 -5.45 -23.05
N GLU A 197 1.41 -4.22 -23.50
CA GLU A 197 2.20 -3.93 -24.72
C GLU A 197 3.70 -4.25 -24.55
N SER A 198 4.22 -4.23 -23.31
CA SER A 198 5.65 -4.41 -23.04
C SER A 198 6.16 -5.84 -23.19
N GLY A 199 5.29 -6.86 -23.25
CA GLY A 199 5.67 -8.27 -23.20
C GLY A 199 6.23 -8.72 -21.83
N ARG A 200 6.19 -7.86 -20.80
CA ARG A 200 6.73 -8.13 -19.46
C ARG A 200 5.67 -8.48 -18.42
N GLN A 201 4.46 -8.78 -18.80
CA GLN A 201 3.35 -9.16 -17.94
C GLN A 201 3.67 -10.34 -16.99
N GLY A 202 4.57 -11.22 -17.39
CA GLY A 202 5.08 -12.30 -16.57
C GLY A 202 6.15 -11.89 -15.55
N GLN A 203 6.64 -10.64 -15.57
CA GLN A 203 7.72 -10.14 -14.74
C GLN A 203 7.30 -9.01 -13.78
N ILE A 204 6.24 -8.27 -14.12
CA ILE A 204 5.75 -7.11 -13.39
C ILE A 204 4.42 -7.47 -12.72
N ALA A 205 4.39 -7.43 -11.39
CA ALA A 205 3.17 -7.65 -10.61
C ALA A 205 2.35 -6.35 -10.51
N LEU A 206 1.04 -6.45 -10.72
CA LEU A 206 0.12 -5.33 -10.68
C LEU A 206 -0.64 -5.34 -9.36
N TYR A 207 -0.52 -4.27 -8.59
CA TYR A 207 -1.14 -4.09 -7.29
C TYR A 207 -2.11 -2.91 -7.32
N THR A 208 -3.35 -3.12 -6.90
CA THR A 208 -4.25 -1.98 -6.73
C THR A 208 -3.83 -1.14 -5.53
N GLY A 209 -3.94 0.16 -5.69
CA GLY A 209 -3.90 1.17 -4.66
C GLY A 209 -5.13 2.08 -4.77
N ASN A 210 -6.11 1.70 -5.61
CA ASN A 210 -7.39 2.38 -5.78
C ASN A 210 -8.32 1.96 -4.65
N ASP A 211 -8.21 2.62 -3.51
CA ASP A 211 -9.03 2.31 -2.33
C ASP A 211 -10.54 2.50 -2.59
N ASP A 212 -10.90 3.26 -3.62
CA ASP A 212 -12.27 3.45 -4.09
C ASP A 212 -12.82 2.27 -4.92
N ASN A 213 -11.97 1.30 -5.35
CA ASN A 213 -12.39 0.25 -6.29
C ASN A 213 -11.69 -1.12 -6.07
N ILE A 214 -11.36 -1.45 -4.84
CA ILE A 214 -10.49 -2.59 -4.47
C ILE A 214 -10.96 -3.91 -5.08
N ILE A 215 -12.17 -4.33 -4.76
CA ILE A 215 -12.70 -5.65 -5.16
C ILE A 215 -12.85 -5.75 -6.67
N VAL A 216 -13.29 -4.68 -7.32
CA VAL A 216 -13.46 -4.67 -8.78
C VAL A 216 -12.13 -4.76 -9.49
N ASP A 217 -11.10 -4.03 -9.02
CA ASP A 217 -9.74 -4.13 -9.58
C ASP A 217 -9.20 -5.57 -9.46
N LEU A 218 -9.37 -6.17 -8.29
CA LEU A 218 -8.91 -7.54 -8.04
C LEU A 218 -9.67 -8.58 -8.85
N ALA A 219 -10.98 -8.42 -9.03
CA ALA A 219 -11.83 -9.42 -9.66
C ALA A 219 -11.85 -9.34 -11.20
N THR A 220 -11.44 -8.21 -11.78
CA THR A 220 -11.54 -7.98 -13.23
C THR A 220 -10.40 -8.67 -13.98
N PRO A 221 -10.68 -9.56 -14.96
CA PRO A 221 -9.71 -9.96 -15.96
C PRO A 221 -9.61 -8.85 -17.01
N TYR A 222 -8.44 -8.24 -17.13
CA TYR A 222 -8.18 -7.19 -18.13
C TYR A 222 -7.57 -7.83 -19.38
N VAL A 223 -8.20 -7.62 -20.55
CA VAL A 223 -7.72 -8.16 -21.82
C VAL A 223 -7.43 -7.01 -22.78
N PHE A 224 -6.23 -6.98 -23.32
CA PHE A 224 -5.77 -5.98 -24.29
C PHE A 224 -5.37 -6.64 -25.60
N HIS A 225 -5.77 -6.03 -26.72
CA HIS A 225 -5.29 -6.42 -28.03
C HIS A 225 -3.94 -5.73 -28.26
N THR A 226 -2.88 -6.49 -28.44
CA THR A 226 -1.53 -5.99 -28.73
C THR A 226 -1.06 -6.48 -30.09
N GLU A 227 0.05 -5.94 -30.60
CA GLU A 227 0.66 -6.44 -31.83
C GLU A 227 1.06 -7.93 -31.76
N GLN A 228 1.23 -8.47 -30.54
CA GLN A 228 1.59 -9.86 -30.28
C GLN A 228 0.36 -10.76 -30.05
N GLY A 229 -0.86 -10.21 -30.14
CA GLY A 229 -2.13 -10.88 -29.85
C GLY A 229 -2.78 -10.40 -28.54
N ASP A 230 -3.77 -11.14 -28.08
CA ASP A 230 -4.50 -10.82 -26.86
C ASP A 230 -3.66 -11.12 -25.60
N VAL A 231 -3.50 -10.12 -24.75
CA VAL A 231 -2.79 -10.24 -23.47
C VAL A 231 -3.80 -10.08 -22.33
N SER A 232 -3.89 -11.10 -21.49
CA SER A 232 -4.70 -11.06 -20.27
C SER A 232 -3.85 -10.69 -19.07
N LEU A 233 -4.30 -9.69 -18.32
CA LEU A 233 -3.68 -9.20 -17.09
C LEU A 233 -4.63 -9.32 -15.90
N GLN A 234 -4.04 -9.46 -14.73
CA GLN A 234 -4.75 -9.40 -13.46
C GLN A 234 -4.03 -8.49 -12.48
N VAL A 235 -4.80 -7.72 -11.72
CA VAL A 235 -4.32 -7.09 -10.49
C VAL A 235 -4.28 -8.19 -9.43
N VAL A 236 -3.06 -8.57 -9.04
CA VAL A 236 -2.85 -9.80 -8.24
C VAL A 236 -3.04 -9.60 -6.74
N GLY A 237 -2.91 -8.36 -6.27
CA GLY A 237 -3.03 -7.99 -4.87
C GLY A 237 -3.24 -6.49 -4.70
N GLY A 238 -3.08 -5.98 -3.49
CA GLY A 238 -3.18 -4.56 -3.22
C GLY A 238 -2.12 -4.06 -2.24
N LEU A 239 -1.72 -2.81 -2.43
CA LEU A 239 -0.97 -2.03 -1.47
C LEU A 239 -1.80 -0.79 -1.15
N LEU A 240 -2.55 -0.84 -0.07
CA LEU A 240 -3.69 0.03 0.18
C LEU A 240 -3.63 0.66 1.57
N GLY A 241 -4.04 1.92 1.65
CA GLY A 241 -4.23 2.64 2.91
C GLY A 241 -5.38 2.06 3.73
N GLN A 242 -6.51 1.74 3.09
CA GLN A 242 -7.65 1.11 3.77
C GLN A 242 -7.27 -0.23 4.41
N TRP A 243 -6.36 -1.00 3.80
CA TRP A 243 -5.94 -2.28 4.33
C TRP A 243 -5.05 -2.19 5.59
N ALA A 244 -4.66 -0.99 5.99
CA ALA A 244 -4.09 -0.74 7.31
C ALA A 244 -5.14 -0.91 8.43
N CYS A 245 -6.43 -0.76 8.08
CA CYS A 245 -7.56 -1.12 8.93
C CYS A 245 -8.16 -2.43 8.43
N TRP A 246 -8.63 -3.26 9.35
CA TRP A 246 -9.36 -4.49 9.04
C TRP A 246 -8.57 -5.46 8.13
N THR A 247 -7.27 -5.55 8.36
CA THR A 247 -6.33 -6.31 7.52
C THR A 247 -6.71 -7.79 7.41
N ARG A 248 -7.24 -8.38 8.49
CA ARG A 248 -7.71 -9.77 8.45
C ARG A 248 -8.82 -9.97 7.42
N ARG A 249 -9.77 -9.03 7.35
CA ARG A 249 -10.84 -9.06 6.33
C ARG A 249 -10.30 -8.85 4.93
N ALA A 250 -9.32 -7.97 4.76
CA ALA A 250 -8.65 -7.76 3.48
C ALA A 250 -8.03 -9.07 2.95
N VAL A 251 -7.37 -9.83 3.80
CA VAL A 251 -6.81 -11.15 3.46
C VAL A 251 -7.91 -12.14 3.05
N GLU A 252 -8.99 -12.22 3.80
CA GLU A 252 -10.14 -13.08 3.50
C GLU A 252 -10.78 -12.71 2.15
N HIS A 253 -10.98 -11.42 1.88
CA HIS A 253 -11.55 -10.94 0.62
C HIS A 253 -10.64 -11.25 -0.58
N LEU A 254 -9.32 -11.06 -0.45
CA LEU A 254 -8.38 -11.40 -1.51
C LEU A 254 -8.39 -12.91 -1.79
N ASN A 255 -8.46 -13.75 -0.75
CA ASN A 255 -8.52 -15.19 -0.92
C ASN A 255 -9.79 -15.62 -1.68
N VAL A 256 -10.96 -15.06 -1.34
CA VAL A 256 -12.22 -15.31 -2.07
C VAL A 256 -12.07 -14.93 -3.56
N VAL A 257 -11.45 -13.80 -3.87
CA VAL A 257 -11.23 -13.41 -5.27
C VAL A 257 -10.28 -14.37 -5.96
N LYS A 258 -9.21 -14.82 -5.29
CA LYS A 258 -8.27 -15.82 -5.85
C LYS A 258 -8.96 -17.14 -6.15
N GLU A 259 -9.77 -17.66 -5.22
CA GLU A 259 -10.54 -18.88 -5.42
C GLU A 259 -11.48 -18.79 -6.64
N ILE A 260 -12.18 -17.65 -6.81
CA ILE A 260 -13.05 -17.41 -7.97
C ILE A 260 -12.24 -17.44 -9.27
N ARG A 261 -11.06 -16.79 -9.28
CA ARG A 261 -10.16 -16.74 -10.45
C ARG A 261 -9.60 -18.12 -10.79
N GLU A 262 -9.07 -18.83 -9.81
CA GLU A 262 -8.50 -20.18 -9.98
C GLU A 262 -9.54 -21.19 -10.50
N ALA A 263 -10.77 -21.10 -10.01
CA ALA A 263 -11.88 -21.90 -10.47
C ALA A 263 -12.45 -21.45 -11.82
N ASN A 264 -11.97 -20.33 -12.39
CA ASN A 264 -12.58 -19.68 -13.56
C ASN A 264 -14.10 -19.52 -13.43
N ALA A 265 -14.55 -19.20 -12.22
CA ALA A 265 -15.96 -19.09 -11.89
C ALA A 265 -16.52 -17.71 -12.21
N SER A 266 -17.84 -17.64 -12.43
CA SER A 266 -18.51 -16.35 -12.60
C SER A 266 -18.47 -15.53 -11.32
N ILE A 267 -18.31 -14.20 -11.46
CA ILE A 267 -18.30 -13.27 -10.32
C ILE A 267 -19.72 -13.23 -9.70
N PRO A 268 -19.89 -13.63 -8.45
CA PRO A 268 -21.21 -13.61 -7.83
C PRO A 268 -21.65 -12.19 -7.50
N PRO A 269 -22.95 -11.83 -7.65
CA PRO A 269 -23.45 -10.48 -7.36
C PRO A 269 -23.10 -9.97 -5.95
N ARG A 270 -23.03 -10.86 -4.96
CA ARG A 270 -22.62 -10.49 -3.60
C ARG A 270 -21.22 -9.86 -3.51
N LEU A 271 -20.31 -10.21 -4.44
CA LEU A 271 -18.98 -9.62 -4.48
C LEU A 271 -19.03 -8.16 -4.96
N LEU A 272 -19.92 -7.84 -5.89
CA LEU A 272 -20.16 -6.45 -6.31
C LEU A 272 -20.85 -5.61 -5.22
N THR A 273 -21.74 -6.24 -4.43
CA THR A 273 -22.30 -5.60 -3.23
C THR A 273 -21.21 -5.29 -2.21
N LEU A 274 -20.31 -6.25 -1.94
CA LEU A 274 -19.15 -6.04 -1.08
C LEU A 274 -18.27 -4.90 -1.60
N ALA A 275 -18.01 -4.85 -2.90
CA ALA A 275 -17.22 -3.79 -3.53
C ALA A 275 -17.80 -2.40 -3.21
N SER A 276 -19.11 -2.22 -3.40
CA SER A 276 -19.77 -0.93 -3.13
C SER A 276 -19.75 -0.57 -1.64
N GLN A 277 -19.91 -1.53 -0.75
CA GLN A 277 -19.83 -1.32 0.71
C GLN A 277 -18.40 -0.95 1.14
N MET A 278 -17.37 -1.57 0.55
CA MET A 278 -15.97 -1.20 0.80
C MET A 278 -15.66 0.22 0.31
N THR A 279 -16.17 0.62 -0.86
CA THR A 279 -16.03 2.00 -1.36
C THR A 279 -16.72 3.00 -0.43
N LEU A 280 -17.90 2.65 0.10
CA LEU A 280 -18.59 3.49 1.09
C LEU A 280 -17.79 3.60 2.39
N ALA A 281 -17.20 2.51 2.87
CA ALA A 281 -16.33 2.53 4.03
C ALA A 281 -15.06 3.37 3.78
N ASN A 282 -14.47 3.25 2.60
CA ASN A 282 -13.33 4.06 2.20
C ASN A 282 -13.66 5.56 2.18
N LYS A 283 -14.83 5.92 1.66
CA LYS A 283 -15.30 7.31 1.63
C LYS A 283 -15.24 7.97 3.02
N ALA A 284 -15.73 7.27 4.05
CA ALA A 284 -15.71 7.75 5.44
C ALA A 284 -14.27 7.76 6.01
N LEU A 285 -13.53 6.66 5.80
CA LEU A 285 -12.19 6.47 6.34
C LEU A 285 -11.20 7.49 5.77
N PHE A 286 -11.28 7.76 4.46
CA PHE A 286 -10.38 8.66 3.74
C PHE A 286 -10.88 10.09 3.63
N ASP A 287 -12.08 10.38 4.16
CA ASP A 287 -12.65 11.74 4.12
C ASP A 287 -12.72 12.30 2.70
N ALA A 288 -13.25 11.49 1.79
CA ALA A 288 -13.28 11.82 0.36
C ALA A 288 -14.01 13.12 0.04
N ASP A 289 -15.06 13.46 0.80
CA ASP A 289 -15.86 14.69 0.64
C ASP A 289 -15.06 15.95 1.00
N ASN A 290 -13.98 15.82 1.80
CA ASN A 290 -13.10 16.92 2.20
C ASN A 290 -11.69 16.80 1.56
N SER A 291 -11.65 16.36 0.31
CA SER A 291 -10.41 16.25 -0.48
C SER A 291 -9.30 15.41 0.21
N PHE A 292 -9.72 14.38 0.96
CA PHE A 292 -8.85 13.44 1.66
C PHE A 292 -8.03 14.02 2.82
N ALA A 293 -8.39 15.20 3.35
CA ALA A 293 -7.70 15.82 4.48
C ALA A 293 -7.69 14.94 5.74
N GLY A 294 -8.74 14.15 5.94
CA GLY A 294 -8.89 13.20 7.05
C GLY A 294 -8.38 11.79 6.77
N CYS A 295 -7.68 11.54 5.66
CA CYS A 295 -7.26 10.18 5.27
C CYS A 295 -6.36 9.49 6.32
N ILE A 296 -5.24 10.10 6.67
CA ILE A 296 -4.30 9.55 7.65
C ILE A 296 -4.91 9.47 9.06
N PRO A 297 -5.51 10.55 9.58
CA PRO A 297 -6.12 10.51 10.91
C PRO A 297 -7.38 9.63 10.99
N GLY A 298 -8.11 9.43 9.89
CA GLY A 298 -9.23 8.47 9.83
C GLY A 298 -8.76 7.02 10.04
N ILE A 299 -7.67 6.62 9.38
CA ILE A 299 -7.01 5.33 9.61
C ILE A 299 -6.57 5.22 11.08
N SER A 300 -5.88 6.24 11.59
CA SER A 300 -5.41 6.27 12.97
C SER A 300 -6.55 6.21 13.98
N TYR A 301 -7.71 6.81 13.68
CA TYR A 301 -8.91 6.74 14.51
C TYR A 301 -9.43 5.31 14.65
N VAL A 302 -9.54 4.55 13.54
CA VAL A 302 -9.95 3.14 13.59
C VAL A 302 -8.97 2.31 14.42
N LEU A 303 -7.67 2.46 14.18
CA LEU A 303 -6.63 1.72 14.91
C LEU A 303 -6.59 2.09 16.40
N LYS A 304 -6.85 3.36 16.75
CA LYS A 304 -7.05 3.79 18.13
C LYS A 304 -8.30 3.16 18.76
N ARG A 305 -9.41 3.13 18.02
CA ARG A 305 -10.65 2.50 18.46
C ARG A 305 -10.46 1.01 18.75
N GLN A 306 -9.64 0.33 17.94
CA GLN A 306 -9.24 -1.07 18.15
C GLN A 306 -8.22 -1.24 19.29
N GLY A 307 -7.65 -0.15 19.81
CA GLY A 307 -6.65 -0.17 20.87
C GLY A 307 -5.23 -0.48 20.42
N LEU A 308 -4.96 -0.47 19.10
CA LEU A 308 -3.64 -0.65 18.50
C LEU A 308 -2.82 0.65 18.47
N MET A 309 -3.48 1.80 18.57
CA MET A 309 -2.87 3.11 18.76
C MET A 309 -3.44 3.81 19.98
N ARG A 310 -2.65 4.68 20.60
CA ARG A 310 -3.08 5.49 21.78
C ARG A 310 -3.54 6.88 21.37
N HIS A 311 -3.02 7.40 20.24
CA HIS A 311 -3.23 8.77 19.81
C HIS A 311 -3.56 8.83 18.31
N VAL A 312 -4.42 9.78 17.93
CA VAL A 312 -4.67 10.15 16.53
C VAL A 312 -3.85 11.39 16.25
N GLY A 313 -2.56 11.19 15.93
CA GLY A 313 -1.62 12.28 15.69
C GLY A 313 -1.07 12.24 14.27
N THR A 314 -0.80 13.44 13.74
CA THR A 314 -0.14 13.62 12.46
C THR A 314 1.01 14.63 12.59
N LEU A 315 2.07 14.41 11.81
CA LEU A 315 3.21 15.32 11.77
C LEU A 315 2.88 16.60 11.00
N ASP A 316 2.00 16.50 9.99
CA ASP A 316 1.50 17.65 9.26
C ASP A 316 0.15 18.09 9.87
N PRO A 317 0.04 19.35 10.36
CA PRO A 317 -1.22 19.87 10.91
C PRO A 317 -2.37 19.96 9.88
N ALA A 318 -2.06 19.89 8.59
CA ALA A 318 -3.08 19.86 7.53
C ALA A 318 -3.85 18.55 7.51
N ASP A 319 -3.19 17.44 7.90
CA ASP A 319 -3.81 16.14 8.04
C ASP A 319 -4.59 16.05 9.35
N ARG A 320 -5.88 16.26 9.30
CA ARG A 320 -6.75 16.29 10.49
C ARG A 320 -8.11 15.69 10.21
N LEU A 321 -8.73 15.14 11.23
CA LEU A 321 -10.12 14.71 11.14
C LEU A 321 -11.02 15.90 10.80
N SER A 322 -11.90 15.72 9.83
CA SER A 322 -12.94 16.68 9.48
C SER A 322 -14.12 16.60 10.45
N PRO A 323 -14.89 17.68 10.64
CA PRO A 323 -16.10 17.62 11.45
C PRO A 323 -17.07 16.54 10.95
N GLY A 324 -17.51 15.65 11.84
CA GLY A 324 -18.42 14.55 11.54
C GLY A 324 -17.77 13.29 10.97
N GLN A 325 -16.46 13.29 10.68
CA GLN A 325 -15.79 12.13 10.10
C GLN A 325 -15.78 10.93 11.07
N THR A 326 -15.54 11.15 12.34
CA THR A 326 -15.53 10.07 13.35
C THR A 326 -16.89 9.41 13.50
N GLU A 327 -17.96 10.19 13.49
CA GLU A 327 -19.35 9.73 13.53
C GLU A 327 -19.69 8.89 12.30
N GLU A 328 -19.21 9.31 11.14
CA GLU A 328 -19.42 8.57 9.90
C GLU A 328 -18.64 7.25 9.88
N ILE A 329 -17.38 7.22 10.35
CA ILE A 329 -16.61 5.99 10.54
C ILE A 329 -17.32 5.05 11.52
N ASP A 330 -17.81 5.55 12.66
CA ASP A 330 -18.54 4.75 13.64
C ASP A 330 -19.86 4.22 13.06
N ARG A 331 -20.54 4.99 12.22
CA ARG A 331 -21.72 4.53 11.48
C ARG A 331 -21.36 3.36 10.56
N ILE A 332 -20.28 3.46 9.79
CA ILE A 332 -19.83 2.36 8.90
C ILE A 332 -19.52 1.10 9.70
N ILE A 333 -18.79 1.21 10.81
CA ILE A 333 -18.45 0.05 11.67
C ILE A 333 -19.71 -0.61 12.21
N ARG A 334 -20.71 0.16 12.64
CA ARG A 334 -21.97 -0.36 13.17
C ARG A 334 -22.82 -1.01 12.08
N ASP A 335 -22.95 -0.35 10.91
CA ASP A 335 -23.88 -0.74 9.86
C ASP A 335 -23.31 -1.87 8.96
N TYR A 336 -21.98 -1.99 8.88
CA TYR A 336 -21.25 -2.98 8.06
C TYR A 336 -20.23 -3.78 8.88
N PRO A 337 -20.64 -4.47 9.96
CA PRO A 337 -19.70 -5.17 10.86
C PRO A 337 -18.90 -6.28 10.17
N HIS A 338 -19.40 -6.82 9.06
CA HIS A 338 -18.70 -7.82 8.25
C HIS A 338 -17.46 -7.28 7.54
N LEU A 339 -17.27 -5.97 7.44
CA LEU A 339 -16.05 -5.34 6.91
C LEU A 339 -14.94 -5.22 7.95
N THR A 340 -15.26 -5.37 9.24
CA THR A 340 -14.34 -5.13 10.36
C THR A 340 -13.72 -6.43 10.88
N ASP A 341 -12.56 -6.32 11.53
CA ASP A 341 -11.89 -7.43 12.22
C ASP A 341 -11.70 -7.17 13.72
N ASP A 342 -12.58 -6.37 14.32
CA ASP A 342 -12.50 -5.91 15.70
C ASP A 342 -12.37 -7.06 16.71
N GLU A 343 -13.08 -8.18 16.50
CA GLU A 343 -12.98 -9.35 17.37
C GLU A 343 -11.61 -10.03 17.28
N PHE A 344 -11.03 -10.11 16.07
CA PHE A 344 -9.68 -10.63 15.87
C PHE A 344 -8.64 -9.77 16.61
N VAL A 345 -8.74 -8.44 16.47
CA VAL A 345 -7.85 -7.52 17.16
C VAL A 345 -8.02 -7.63 18.69
N LYS A 346 -9.24 -7.63 19.18
CA LYS A 346 -9.55 -7.72 20.62
C LYS A 346 -8.96 -8.98 21.28
N GLN A 347 -8.96 -10.10 20.57
CA GLN A 347 -8.43 -11.38 21.08
C GLN A 347 -6.90 -11.41 21.16
N ASN A 348 -6.19 -10.59 20.40
CA ASN A 348 -4.74 -10.71 20.25
C ASN A 348 -3.97 -9.42 20.61
N ARG A 349 -4.64 -8.29 20.73
CA ARG A 349 -4.05 -6.95 20.89
C ARG A 349 -3.08 -6.87 22.07
N ASP A 350 -3.46 -7.42 23.21
CA ASP A 350 -2.69 -7.30 24.45
C ASP A 350 -1.35 -8.04 24.33
N ASP A 351 -1.32 -9.18 23.62
CA ASP A 351 -0.10 -9.91 23.30
C ASP A 351 0.81 -9.10 22.36
N TRP A 352 0.22 -8.42 21.36
CA TRP A 352 0.99 -7.60 20.43
C TRP A 352 1.61 -6.36 21.07
N LEU A 353 0.97 -5.80 22.09
CA LEU A 353 1.44 -4.63 22.83
C LEU A 353 2.46 -4.99 23.92
N ALA A 354 2.40 -6.20 24.48
CA ALA A 354 3.25 -6.65 25.57
C ALA A 354 4.61 -7.22 25.11
N ALA A 355 4.72 -7.68 23.86
CA ALA A 355 5.86 -8.43 23.38
C ALA A 355 7.05 -7.57 22.92
#